data_9f8a4efacf17e7e6dafb7d8134f2f603
#
_entry.id   9f8a4efacf17e7e6dafb7d8134f2f603
#
_cell.length_a   1.000
_cell.length_b   1.000
_cell.length_c   1.000
_cell.angle_alpha   90.00
_cell.angle_beta   90.00
_cell.angle_gamma   90.00
#
_symmetry.space_group_name_H-M   'P 1'
#
loop_
_entity.id
_entity.type
_entity.pdbx_description
1 polymer ?
#
loop_
_entity_poly.entity_id
_entity_poly.type
_entity_poly.pdbx_seq_one_letter_code
_entity_poly.pdbx_strand_id
1 'polypeptide(L)'
;MESQGAAADLQRAQAFFDSRPLYERPLGVGHTVPVGLGSMSAASCGACHTEIYEEWKVSTHALAWEDRQYQVEIAKSDNRWLCLNCHTPLLAQQDVWPVGLIDDDVERPQLVDNSSFDADLRGEGITCASCHVREGVIHGPGLGGEPPHPVQVDTDFQSEALCLRCHQATATYPGKTFTCVFNTGQEWANGPYPAEGKNCVSCHMPEAQRPAAIGGPVRTVRQHWWRGAGIPKVAGVHPPPQANPPGLGLTAAWQADGVHIDAVNANAGHYLPSGDPERWVQVVVTFHNGAGQAVGEPWMQRYGQEWTWWPEPEKHGDTRLAPRESRSYVVPLPSGASTATVVASSHRMSEETAGYHELEGYPLSVETHRLTVRP
;
A
#
# COMPACT_ATOMS: atom_id res chain seq x y z
N MET A 1 -22.03 -13.44 -33.36
CA MET A 1 -21.02 -12.47 -33.85
C MET A 1 -20.42 -11.65 -32.74
N GLU A 2 -21.22 -11.14 -31.78
CA GLU A 2 -20.69 -10.37 -30.60
C GLU A 2 -19.70 -11.17 -29.75
N SER A 3 -19.96 -12.45 -29.47
CA SER A 3 -19.06 -13.29 -28.65
C SER A 3 -17.69 -13.58 -29.31
N GLN A 4 -17.62 -13.58 -30.63
CA GLN A 4 -16.36 -13.79 -31.37
C GLN A 4 -15.51 -12.51 -31.37
N GLY A 5 -16.13 -11.33 -31.42
CA GLY A 5 -15.46 -10.04 -31.30
C GLY A 5 -14.82 -9.86 -29.93
N ALA A 6 -15.57 -10.11 -28.86
CA ALA A 6 -15.09 -9.99 -27.48
C ALA A 6 -13.90 -10.94 -27.18
N ALA A 7 -13.93 -12.17 -27.69
CA ALA A 7 -12.81 -13.10 -27.52
C ALA A 7 -11.55 -12.63 -28.28
N ALA A 8 -11.71 -12.04 -29.47
CA ALA A 8 -10.59 -11.48 -30.22
C ALA A 8 -9.99 -10.26 -29.53
N ASP A 9 -10.82 -9.39 -28.94
CA ASP A 9 -10.35 -8.21 -28.19
C ASP A 9 -9.62 -8.60 -26.89
N LEU A 10 -10.11 -9.62 -26.18
CA LEU A 10 -9.39 -10.17 -25.03
C LEU A 10 -8.01 -10.72 -25.42
N GLN A 11 -7.92 -11.46 -26.54
CA GLN A 11 -6.63 -11.97 -27.03
C GLN A 11 -5.66 -10.84 -27.41
N ARG A 12 -6.16 -9.79 -28.04
CA ARG A 12 -5.35 -8.60 -28.37
C ARG A 12 -4.86 -7.89 -27.11
N ALA A 13 -5.73 -7.70 -26.11
CA ALA A 13 -5.37 -7.10 -24.84
C ALA A 13 -4.31 -7.94 -24.10
N GLN A 14 -4.48 -9.27 -24.03
CA GLN A 14 -3.48 -10.15 -23.44
C GLN A 14 -2.14 -10.07 -24.16
N ALA A 15 -2.13 -10.12 -25.49
CA ALA A 15 -0.90 -9.98 -26.27
C ALA A 15 -0.21 -8.62 -26.04
N PHE A 16 -0.98 -7.55 -25.91
CA PHE A 16 -0.45 -6.23 -25.58
C PHE A 16 0.19 -6.26 -24.19
N PHE A 17 -0.52 -6.69 -23.15
CA PHE A 17 0.01 -6.76 -21.78
C PHE A 17 1.24 -7.67 -21.67
N ASP A 18 1.29 -8.80 -22.37
CA ASP A 18 2.44 -9.70 -22.37
C ASP A 18 3.70 -9.07 -22.97
N SER A 19 3.55 -8.08 -23.83
CA SER A 19 4.65 -7.30 -24.39
C SER A 19 5.18 -6.19 -23.46
N ARG A 20 4.48 -5.88 -22.35
CA ARG A 20 4.79 -4.76 -21.49
C ARG A 20 5.59 -5.16 -20.24
N PRO A 21 6.34 -4.23 -19.64
CA PRO A 21 6.97 -4.45 -18.33
C PRO A 21 5.96 -4.86 -17.25
N LEU A 22 6.44 -5.52 -16.22
CA LEU A 22 5.57 -6.13 -15.21
C LEU A 22 4.61 -5.14 -14.55
N TYR A 23 5.07 -3.91 -14.29
CA TYR A 23 4.26 -2.86 -13.68
C TYR A 23 3.19 -2.24 -14.62
N GLU A 24 3.27 -2.52 -15.91
CA GLU A 24 2.31 -2.06 -16.91
C GLU A 24 1.25 -3.11 -17.28
N ARG A 25 1.17 -4.22 -16.57
CA ARG A 25 0.22 -5.29 -16.89
C ARG A 25 -0.48 -5.80 -15.64
N PRO A 26 -1.79 -6.13 -15.74
CA PRO A 26 -2.51 -6.75 -14.65
C PRO A 26 -1.87 -8.09 -14.29
N LEU A 27 -2.28 -8.65 -13.16
CA LEU A 27 -1.73 -9.92 -12.64
C LEU A 27 -2.04 -11.15 -13.52
N GLY A 28 -2.52 -10.94 -14.74
CA GLY A 28 -2.77 -12.02 -15.72
C GLY A 28 -3.94 -12.91 -15.36
N VAL A 29 -4.91 -12.39 -14.62
CA VAL A 29 -6.09 -13.16 -14.22
C VAL A 29 -7.14 -13.08 -15.33
N GLY A 30 -7.35 -14.20 -16.02
CA GLY A 30 -8.43 -14.35 -16.98
C GLY A 30 -9.81 -14.24 -16.32
N HIS A 31 -10.85 -14.17 -17.15
CA HIS A 31 -12.25 -14.09 -16.70
C HIS A 31 -12.84 -15.42 -16.19
N THR A 32 -12.05 -16.49 -16.13
CA THR A 32 -12.56 -17.81 -15.78
C THR A 32 -12.76 -17.92 -14.28
N VAL A 33 -14.02 -18.03 -13.87
CA VAL A 33 -14.37 -18.35 -12.48
C VAL A 33 -13.92 -19.77 -12.15
N PRO A 34 -13.20 -19.99 -11.05
CA PRO A 34 -12.77 -21.32 -10.65
C PRO A 34 -13.95 -22.29 -10.48
N VAL A 35 -13.75 -23.55 -10.88
CA VAL A 35 -14.76 -24.61 -10.72
C VAL A 35 -15.15 -24.74 -9.25
N GLY A 36 -16.43 -24.76 -8.97
CA GLY A 36 -16.99 -24.85 -7.61
C GLY A 36 -17.25 -23.50 -6.94
N LEU A 37 -16.89 -22.37 -7.59
CA LEU A 37 -17.23 -21.03 -7.11
C LEU A 37 -18.33 -20.39 -7.94
N GLY A 38 -19.16 -19.54 -7.29
CA GLY A 38 -20.23 -18.80 -7.98
C GLY A 38 -19.72 -17.55 -8.71
N SER A 39 -18.63 -16.95 -8.22
CA SER A 39 -18.00 -15.75 -8.81
C SER A 39 -16.58 -15.59 -8.27
N MET A 40 -15.84 -14.59 -8.81
CA MET A 40 -14.54 -14.16 -8.30
C MET A 40 -14.62 -13.09 -7.21
N SER A 41 -15.83 -12.72 -6.77
CA SER A 41 -16.00 -11.71 -5.72
C SER A 41 -15.42 -12.17 -4.39
N ALA A 42 -14.90 -11.23 -3.60
CA ALA A 42 -14.42 -11.50 -2.26
C ALA A 42 -15.52 -12.07 -1.36
N ALA A 43 -16.78 -11.65 -1.54
CA ALA A 43 -17.92 -12.17 -0.80
C ALA A 43 -18.15 -13.68 -1.06
N SER A 44 -17.93 -14.14 -2.30
CA SER A 44 -18.00 -15.56 -2.66
C SER A 44 -16.95 -16.38 -1.90
N CYS A 45 -15.72 -15.88 -1.81
CA CYS A 45 -14.64 -16.49 -1.02
C CYS A 45 -14.95 -16.41 0.48
N GLY A 46 -15.43 -15.26 0.94
CA GLY A 46 -15.77 -14.96 2.34
C GLY A 46 -16.88 -15.83 2.93
N ALA A 47 -17.73 -16.43 2.09
CA ALA A 47 -18.75 -17.39 2.55
C ALA A 47 -18.14 -18.58 3.31
N CYS A 48 -16.91 -18.97 2.98
CA CYS A 48 -16.17 -20.04 3.66
C CYS A 48 -14.94 -19.49 4.41
N HIS A 49 -14.21 -18.52 3.86
CA HIS A 49 -13.01 -17.90 4.44
C HIS A 49 -13.37 -16.67 5.28
N THR A 50 -14.33 -16.79 6.20
CA THR A 50 -14.99 -15.68 6.90
C THR A 50 -14.02 -14.74 7.64
N GLU A 51 -13.10 -15.29 8.45
CA GLU A 51 -12.17 -14.46 9.21
C GLU A 51 -11.17 -13.73 8.29
N ILE A 52 -10.69 -14.39 7.24
CA ILE A 52 -9.80 -13.82 6.25
C ILE A 52 -10.51 -12.71 5.47
N TYR A 53 -11.78 -12.89 5.12
CA TYR A 53 -12.61 -11.90 4.47
C TYR A 53 -12.79 -10.64 5.33
N GLU A 54 -13.09 -10.80 6.63
CA GLU A 54 -13.25 -9.66 7.54
C GLU A 54 -11.93 -8.89 7.75
N GLU A 55 -10.78 -9.56 7.68
CA GLU A 55 -9.47 -8.92 7.69
C GLU A 55 -9.21 -8.11 6.40
N TRP A 56 -9.46 -8.74 5.24
CA TRP A 56 -9.29 -8.10 3.94
C TRP A 56 -10.21 -6.88 3.78
N LYS A 57 -11.45 -6.98 4.17
CA LYS A 57 -12.49 -5.95 3.99
C LYS A 57 -12.15 -4.59 4.61
N VAL A 58 -11.35 -4.57 5.67
CA VAL A 58 -10.87 -3.33 6.31
C VAL A 58 -9.48 -2.90 5.85
N SER A 59 -8.87 -3.64 4.95
CA SER A 59 -7.53 -3.36 4.42
C SER A 59 -7.56 -2.25 3.36
N THR A 60 -6.40 -1.64 3.14
CA THR A 60 -6.23 -0.67 2.04
C THR A 60 -6.29 -1.33 0.66
N HIS A 61 -6.11 -2.65 0.56
CA HIS A 61 -6.30 -3.40 -0.67
C HIS A 61 -7.78 -3.45 -1.09
N ALA A 62 -8.69 -3.78 -0.17
CA ALA A 62 -10.12 -3.76 -0.44
C ALA A 62 -10.62 -2.37 -0.86
N LEU A 63 -10.03 -1.33 -0.29
CA LEU A 63 -10.42 0.07 -0.54
C LEU A 63 -9.62 0.73 -1.67
N ALA A 64 -8.87 -0.05 -2.47
CA ALA A 64 -7.95 0.52 -3.46
C ALA A 64 -8.65 1.26 -4.59
N TRP A 65 -9.87 0.83 -4.97
CA TRP A 65 -10.69 1.54 -5.95
C TRP A 65 -11.41 2.75 -5.35
N GLU A 66 -12.00 2.60 -4.17
CA GLU A 66 -12.82 3.65 -3.54
C GLU A 66 -12.00 4.76 -2.88
N ASP A 67 -10.67 4.62 -2.85
CA ASP A 67 -9.76 5.61 -2.30
C ASP A 67 -9.90 6.96 -3.01
N ARG A 68 -10.36 7.98 -2.28
CA ARG A 68 -10.64 9.32 -2.83
C ARG A 68 -9.39 9.97 -3.44
N GLN A 69 -8.22 9.80 -2.85
CA GLN A 69 -6.95 10.26 -3.44
C GLN A 69 -6.74 9.60 -4.80
N TYR A 70 -6.90 8.28 -4.87
CA TYR A 70 -6.76 7.55 -6.13
C TYR A 70 -7.77 8.00 -7.19
N GLN A 71 -9.04 8.21 -6.81
CA GLN A 71 -10.09 8.66 -7.74
C GLN A 71 -9.79 10.05 -8.32
N VAL A 72 -9.25 10.96 -7.53
CA VAL A 72 -8.83 12.28 -8.01
C VAL A 72 -7.63 12.15 -8.97
N GLU A 73 -6.66 11.32 -8.64
CA GLU A 73 -5.47 11.12 -9.49
C GLU A 73 -5.84 10.47 -10.84
N ILE A 74 -6.66 9.43 -10.84
CA ILE A 74 -7.07 8.75 -12.07
C ILE A 74 -7.94 9.64 -12.97
N ALA A 75 -8.70 10.59 -12.40
CA ALA A 75 -9.52 11.52 -13.16
C ALA A 75 -8.70 12.56 -13.93
N LYS A 76 -7.44 12.80 -13.56
CA LYS A 76 -6.54 13.76 -14.23
C LYS A 76 -5.90 13.21 -15.50
N SER A 77 -5.95 11.91 -15.72
CA SER A 77 -5.10 11.25 -16.71
C SER A 77 -5.89 10.43 -17.72
N ASP A 78 -5.58 10.62 -19.01
CA ASP A 78 -6.08 9.78 -20.08
C ASP A 78 -5.43 8.38 -20.09
N ASN A 79 -4.29 8.22 -19.38
CA ASN A 79 -3.56 6.95 -19.27
C ASN A 79 -3.96 6.11 -18.04
N ARG A 80 -5.18 6.27 -17.56
CA ARG A 80 -5.72 5.55 -16.38
C ARG A 80 -5.49 4.02 -16.40
N TRP A 81 -5.31 3.42 -17.58
CA TRP A 81 -5.05 2.00 -17.73
C TRP A 81 -3.82 1.53 -16.92
N LEU A 82 -2.80 2.38 -16.80
CA LEU A 82 -1.62 2.08 -15.97
C LEU A 82 -1.97 1.99 -14.48
N CYS A 83 -2.83 2.89 -14.00
CA CYS A 83 -3.28 2.90 -12.61
C CYS A 83 -4.13 1.67 -12.28
N LEU A 84 -5.00 1.28 -13.22
CA LEU A 84 -5.89 0.13 -13.06
C LEU A 84 -5.13 -1.17 -12.82
N ASN A 85 -3.93 -1.32 -13.39
CA ASN A 85 -3.13 -2.54 -13.28
C ASN A 85 -2.72 -2.89 -11.84
N CYS A 86 -2.65 -1.90 -10.95
CA CYS A 86 -2.37 -2.12 -9.53
C CYS A 86 -3.62 -1.98 -8.65
N HIS A 87 -4.55 -1.08 -8.99
CA HIS A 87 -5.71 -0.76 -8.16
C HIS A 87 -6.93 -1.65 -8.43
N THR A 88 -7.08 -2.14 -9.65
CA THR A 88 -8.13 -3.09 -10.09
C THR A 88 -7.52 -4.08 -11.08
N PRO A 89 -6.66 -5.00 -10.60
CA PRO A 89 -5.73 -5.75 -11.45
C PRO A 89 -6.36 -6.88 -12.26
N LEU A 90 -7.64 -7.23 -12.03
CA LEU A 90 -8.32 -8.24 -12.83
C LEU A 90 -8.84 -7.62 -14.14
N LEU A 91 -8.70 -8.32 -15.24
CA LEU A 91 -9.24 -7.85 -16.52
C LEU A 91 -10.75 -7.58 -16.46
N ALA A 92 -11.51 -8.36 -15.68
CA ALA A 92 -12.95 -8.14 -15.48
C ALA A 92 -13.28 -6.85 -14.71
N GLN A 93 -12.33 -6.28 -13.98
CA GLN A 93 -12.50 -5.02 -13.26
C GLN A 93 -12.27 -3.77 -14.13
N GLN A 94 -11.77 -3.95 -15.37
CA GLN A 94 -11.42 -2.86 -16.26
C GLN A 94 -12.48 -2.72 -17.35
N ASP A 95 -13.10 -1.56 -17.48
CA ASP A 95 -14.16 -1.28 -18.45
C ASP A 95 -13.66 -1.20 -19.89
N VAL A 96 -12.39 -0.84 -20.06
CA VAL A 96 -11.68 -0.83 -21.35
C VAL A 96 -10.32 -1.49 -21.22
N TRP A 97 -9.82 -2.05 -22.32
CA TRP A 97 -8.48 -2.64 -22.38
C TRP A 97 -7.62 -1.96 -23.42
N PRO A 98 -6.35 -1.66 -23.14
CA PRO A 98 -5.38 -1.28 -24.15
C PRO A 98 -5.04 -2.49 -25.03
N VAL A 99 -4.99 -2.27 -26.33
CA VAL A 99 -4.61 -3.25 -27.35
C VAL A 99 -3.42 -2.79 -28.19
N GLY A 100 -2.88 -1.62 -27.89
CA GLY A 100 -1.73 -1.00 -28.53
C GLY A 100 -1.50 0.41 -28.00
N LEU A 101 -0.39 1.01 -28.38
CA LEU A 101 -0.07 2.42 -28.15
C LEU A 101 0.16 3.13 -29.48
N ILE A 102 -0.30 4.36 -29.60
CA ILE A 102 0.00 5.19 -30.76
C ILE A 102 1.41 5.79 -30.55
N ASP A 103 2.31 5.55 -31.49
CA ASP A 103 3.71 5.97 -31.45
C ASP A 103 4.48 5.50 -30.17
N ASP A 104 4.09 4.34 -29.63
CA ASP A 104 4.58 3.76 -28.35
C ASP A 104 4.38 4.71 -27.14
N ASP A 105 3.42 5.62 -27.23
CA ASP A 105 3.11 6.61 -26.20
C ASP A 105 2.10 6.05 -25.21
N VAL A 106 2.49 5.90 -23.95
CA VAL A 106 1.65 5.36 -22.87
C VAL A 106 0.43 6.22 -22.57
N GLU A 107 0.47 7.51 -22.92
CA GLU A 107 -0.68 8.44 -22.79
C GLU A 107 -1.62 8.38 -23.97
N ARG A 108 -1.30 7.59 -25.01
CA ARG A 108 -2.12 7.44 -26.22
C ARG A 108 -2.51 5.97 -26.49
N PRO A 109 -3.16 5.28 -25.50
CA PRO A 109 -3.55 3.90 -25.70
C PRO A 109 -4.64 3.75 -26.78
N GLN A 110 -4.54 2.68 -27.55
CA GLN A 110 -5.64 2.20 -28.38
C GLN A 110 -6.52 1.31 -27.51
N LEU A 111 -7.73 1.73 -27.20
CA LEU A 111 -8.63 1.06 -26.27
C LEU A 111 -9.74 0.30 -27.01
N VAL A 112 -10.17 -0.81 -26.42
CA VAL A 112 -11.38 -1.55 -26.80
C VAL A 112 -12.26 -1.73 -25.54
N ASP A 113 -13.57 -1.76 -25.76
CA ASP A 113 -14.54 -1.97 -24.69
C ASP A 113 -14.45 -3.40 -24.17
N ASN A 114 -14.53 -3.57 -22.84
CA ASN A 114 -14.61 -4.86 -22.20
C ASN A 114 -16.07 -5.27 -21.98
N SER A 115 -16.57 -6.15 -22.83
CA SER A 115 -17.94 -6.69 -22.70
C SER A 115 -18.16 -7.59 -21.48
N SER A 116 -17.08 -7.99 -20.80
CA SER A 116 -17.12 -8.81 -19.57
C SER A 116 -16.83 -7.97 -18.31
N PHE A 117 -16.93 -6.64 -18.42
CA PHE A 117 -16.70 -5.73 -17.31
C PHE A 117 -17.72 -5.96 -16.20
N ASP A 118 -17.21 -6.08 -14.96
CA ASP A 118 -17.97 -6.24 -13.74
C ASP A 118 -17.68 -5.06 -12.79
N ALA A 119 -18.65 -4.15 -12.70
CA ALA A 119 -18.53 -2.94 -11.89
C ALA A 119 -18.51 -3.24 -10.38
N ASP A 120 -19.25 -4.26 -9.94
CA ASP A 120 -19.26 -4.66 -8.52
C ASP A 120 -17.91 -5.24 -8.12
N LEU A 121 -17.34 -6.09 -8.99
CA LEU A 121 -16.00 -6.63 -8.78
C LEU A 121 -14.93 -5.51 -8.79
N ARG A 122 -15.08 -4.49 -9.65
CA ARG A 122 -14.18 -3.33 -9.64
C ARG A 122 -14.22 -2.58 -8.30
N GLY A 123 -15.40 -2.45 -7.70
CA GLY A 123 -15.57 -1.85 -6.38
C GLY A 123 -14.77 -2.53 -5.26
N GLU A 124 -14.42 -3.81 -5.43
CA GLU A 124 -13.62 -4.56 -4.47
C GLU A 124 -12.10 -4.22 -4.50
N GLY A 125 -11.64 -3.38 -5.43
CA GLY A 125 -10.22 -3.02 -5.54
C GLY A 125 -9.31 -4.23 -5.77
N ILE A 126 -8.34 -4.46 -4.89
CA ILE A 126 -7.48 -5.64 -4.93
C ILE A 126 -8.17 -6.74 -4.14
N THR A 127 -8.97 -7.54 -4.84
CA THR A 127 -9.79 -8.62 -4.27
C THR A 127 -8.99 -9.91 -4.06
N CYS A 128 -9.61 -10.91 -3.43
CA CYS A 128 -9.00 -12.23 -3.20
C CYS A 128 -8.48 -12.86 -4.51
N ALA A 129 -9.28 -12.79 -5.57
CA ALA A 129 -8.95 -13.34 -6.88
C ALA A 129 -7.70 -12.69 -7.50
N SER A 130 -7.42 -11.42 -7.20
CA SER A 130 -6.23 -10.72 -7.70
C SER A 130 -4.93 -11.46 -7.36
N CYS A 131 -4.87 -12.03 -6.15
CA CYS A 131 -3.73 -12.83 -5.71
C CYS A 131 -3.92 -14.32 -5.94
N HIS A 132 -5.13 -14.85 -5.70
CA HIS A 132 -5.37 -16.28 -5.57
C HIS A 132 -5.92 -16.97 -6.82
N VAL A 133 -6.34 -16.27 -7.87
CA VAL A 133 -6.89 -16.92 -9.08
C VAL A 133 -5.94 -16.73 -10.26
N ARG A 134 -5.65 -17.81 -10.96
CA ARG A 134 -4.97 -17.85 -12.26
C ARG A 134 -5.68 -18.86 -13.15
N GLU A 135 -6.11 -18.42 -14.33
CA GLU A 135 -6.73 -19.28 -15.35
C GLU A 135 -7.83 -20.22 -14.83
N GLY A 136 -8.66 -19.74 -13.90
CA GLY A 136 -9.74 -20.53 -13.31
C GLY A 136 -9.30 -21.54 -12.23
N VAL A 137 -8.07 -21.43 -11.75
CA VAL A 137 -7.51 -22.26 -10.66
C VAL A 137 -7.16 -21.38 -9.46
N ILE A 138 -7.49 -21.86 -8.28
CA ILE A 138 -7.05 -21.22 -7.02
C ILE A 138 -5.59 -21.58 -6.75
N HIS A 139 -4.79 -20.59 -6.43
CA HIS A 139 -3.39 -20.73 -6.02
C HIS A 139 -3.21 -20.36 -4.55
N GLY A 140 -2.29 -21.04 -3.88
CA GLY A 140 -1.97 -20.76 -2.48
C GLY A 140 -0.70 -21.46 -1.99
N PRO A 141 -0.24 -21.16 -0.76
CA PRO A 141 1.05 -21.66 -0.25
C PRO A 141 1.07 -23.14 0.13
N GLY A 142 -0.07 -23.81 0.07
CA GLY A 142 -0.21 -25.21 0.41
C GLY A 142 -1.51 -25.47 1.19
N LEU A 143 -1.89 -26.74 1.25
CA LEU A 143 -3.19 -27.16 1.74
C LEU A 143 -3.14 -27.93 3.04
N GLY A 144 -4.14 -27.68 3.88
CA GLY A 144 -4.60 -28.64 4.85
C GLY A 144 -6.05 -28.97 4.56
N GLY A 145 -6.35 -30.21 4.21
CA GLY A 145 -7.70 -30.71 3.93
C GLY A 145 -8.06 -30.79 2.43
N GLU A 146 -9.31 -31.17 2.15
CA GLU A 146 -9.85 -31.29 0.80
C GLU A 146 -10.80 -30.10 0.55
N PRO A 147 -10.37 -29.06 -0.18
CA PRO A 147 -11.21 -27.92 -0.48
C PRO A 147 -12.27 -28.28 -1.54
N PRO A 148 -13.44 -27.60 -1.56
CA PRO A 148 -14.48 -27.83 -2.56
C PRO A 148 -14.13 -27.27 -3.94
N HIS A 149 -12.98 -26.65 -4.11
CA HIS A 149 -12.49 -26.09 -5.35
C HIS A 149 -11.05 -26.58 -5.63
N PRO A 150 -10.62 -26.69 -6.90
CA PRO A 150 -9.24 -27.01 -7.24
C PRO A 150 -8.27 -25.98 -6.65
N VAL A 151 -7.15 -26.46 -6.12
CA VAL A 151 -6.08 -25.60 -5.58
C VAL A 151 -4.72 -26.09 -6.06
N GLN A 152 -3.93 -25.18 -6.58
CA GLN A 152 -2.54 -25.42 -6.95
C GLN A 152 -1.62 -24.78 -5.90
N VAL A 153 -0.62 -25.53 -5.47
CA VAL A 153 0.44 -24.98 -4.62
C VAL A 153 1.33 -24.06 -5.45
N ASP A 154 1.56 -22.86 -4.92
CA ASP A 154 2.36 -21.83 -5.56
C ASP A 154 3.31 -21.22 -4.53
N THR A 155 4.61 -21.33 -4.78
CA THR A 155 5.67 -20.88 -3.88
C THR A 155 5.80 -19.36 -3.82
N ASP A 156 5.28 -18.61 -4.81
CA ASP A 156 5.27 -17.14 -4.81
C ASP A 156 4.52 -16.56 -3.60
N PHE A 157 3.56 -17.32 -3.03
CA PHE A 157 2.88 -16.94 -1.79
C PHE A 157 3.77 -16.98 -0.53
N GLN A 158 4.96 -17.53 -0.63
CA GLN A 158 5.94 -17.60 0.46
C GLN A 158 7.08 -16.59 0.28
N SER A 159 7.05 -15.83 -0.81
CA SER A 159 8.08 -14.87 -1.21
C SER A 159 7.51 -13.44 -1.36
N GLU A 160 8.37 -12.52 -1.71
CA GLU A 160 8.01 -11.14 -2.10
C GLU A 160 7.49 -11.02 -3.54
N ALA A 161 7.68 -12.04 -4.38
CA ALA A 161 7.47 -11.95 -5.83
C ALA A 161 6.08 -11.42 -6.22
N LEU A 162 5.03 -11.91 -5.54
CA LEU A 162 3.66 -11.46 -5.79
C LEU A 162 3.46 -9.98 -5.43
N CYS A 163 4.06 -9.53 -4.32
CA CYS A 163 3.93 -8.16 -3.84
C CYS A 163 4.64 -7.16 -4.76
N LEU A 164 5.81 -7.54 -5.29
CA LEU A 164 6.65 -6.70 -6.13
C LEU A 164 6.04 -6.38 -7.49
N ARG A 165 5.00 -7.07 -7.89
CA ARG A 165 4.25 -6.75 -9.12
C ARG A 165 3.61 -5.37 -9.08
N CYS A 166 3.24 -4.88 -7.90
CA CYS A 166 2.63 -3.57 -7.67
C CYS A 166 3.50 -2.65 -6.78
N HIS A 167 4.25 -3.22 -5.83
CA HIS A 167 5.06 -2.45 -4.86
C HIS A 167 6.50 -2.20 -5.31
N GLN A 168 6.83 -2.48 -6.58
CA GLN A 168 8.05 -2.09 -7.26
C GLN A 168 7.68 -1.56 -8.65
N ALA A 169 7.33 -0.30 -8.72
CA ALA A 169 7.03 0.39 -9.97
C ALA A 169 7.90 1.64 -10.07
N THR A 170 8.74 1.71 -11.10
CA THR A 170 9.52 2.90 -11.43
C THR A 170 9.17 3.27 -12.86
N ALA A 171 7.98 3.82 -13.03
CA ALA A 171 7.46 4.27 -14.31
C ALA A 171 7.72 5.77 -14.45
N THR A 172 8.88 6.13 -14.97
CA THR A 172 9.17 7.48 -15.47
C THR A 172 9.24 7.41 -16.99
N TYR A 173 8.43 8.20 -17.64
CA TYR A 173 8.39 8.25 -19.10
C TYR A 173 9.02 9.57 -19.56
N PRO A 174 10.11 9.54 -20.37
CA PRO A 174 10.78 10.74 -20.83
C PRO A 174 9.83 11.72 -21.51
N GLY A 175 9.87 12.99 -21.10
CA GLY A 175 9.02 14.04 -21.65
C GLY A 175 7.56 13.99 -21.20
N LYS A 176 7.25 13.18 -20.18
CA LYS A 176 5.92 13.05 -19.57
C LYS A 176 5.94 13.50 -18.13
N THR A 177 4.84 14.10 -17.69
CA THR A 177 4.61 14.50 -16.29
C THR A 177 4.13 13.32 -15.43
N PHE A 178 3.71 12.22 -16.06
CA PHE A 178 3.31 11.02 -15.36
C PHE A 178 4.54 10.30 -14.79
N THR A 179 4.54 10.14 -13.48
CA THR A 179 5.58 9.40 -12.76
C THR A 179 4.93 8.58 -11.66
N CYS A 180 5.17 7.26 -11.70
CA CYS A 180 4.79 6.36 -10.62
C CYS A 180 6.07 5.76 -10.04
N VAL A 181 6.46 6.22 -8.84
CA VAL A 181 7.72 5.79 -8.21
C VAL A 181 7.44 5.12 -6.88
N PHE A 182 7.40 3.79 -6.89
CA PHE A 182 7.27 2.94 -5.71
C PHE A 182 8.45 1.98 -5.65
N ASN A 183 9.49 2.34 -4.90
CA ASN A 183 10.74 1.57 -4.84
C ASN A 183 10.83 0.67 -3.60
N THR A 184 9.69 0.32 -2.99
CA THR A 184 9.64 -0.44 -1.74
C THR A 184 10.38 -1.78 -1.83
N GLY A 185 10.27 -2.47 -2.97
CA GLY A 185 10.99 -3.73 -3.20
C GLY A 185 12.50 -3.55 -3.24
N GLN A 186 12.98 -2.53 -3.98
CA GLN A 186 14.42 -2.24 -4.05
C GLN A 186 14.98 -1.76 -2.71
N GLU A 187 14.22 -0.96 -1.96
CA GLU A 187 14.58 -0.51 -0.62
C GLU A 187 14.72 -1.68 0.34
N TRP A 188 13.81 -2.65 0.29
CA TRP A 188 13.89 -3.90 1.05
C TRP A 188 15.07 -4.76 0.61
N ALA A 189 15.27 -4.96 -0.70
CA ALA A 189 16.35 -5.78 -1.23
C ALA A 189 17.74 -5.27 -0.85
N ASN A 190 17.90 -3.96 -0.71
CA ASN A 190 19.14 -3.31 -0.27
C ASN A 190 19.32 -3.31 1.27
N GLY A 191 18.29 -3.72 2.02
CA GLY A 191 18.31 -3.76 3.47
C GLY A 191 18.84 -5.10 4.04
N PRO A 192 18.85 -5.24 5.37
CA PRO A 192 19.37 -6.44 6.04
C PRO A 192 18.42 -7.64 6.02
N TYR A 193 17.13 -7.41 5.77
CA TYR A 193 16.07 -8.40 5.98
C TYR A 193 16.07 -9.58 5.01
N PRO A 194 16.44 -9.42 3.71
CA PRO A 194 16.57 -10.57 2.80
C PRO A 194 17.59 -11.62 3.32
N ALA A 195 18.73 -11.17 3.84
CA ALA A 195 19.76 -12.05 4.40
C ALA A 195 19.28 -12.77 5.68
N GLU A 196 18.25 -12.24 6.35
CA GLU A 196 17.64 -12.86 7.54
C GLU A 196 16.45 -13.78 7.17
N GLY A 197 16.15 -13.96 5.88
CA GLY A 197 15.00 -14.74 5.41
C GLY A 197 13.66 -14.08 5.68
N LYS A 198 13.63 -12.75 5.91
CA LYS A 198 12.41 -11.96 6.14
C LYS A 198 12.01 -11.22 4.88
N ASN A 199 10.79 -11.45 4.41
CA ASN A 199 10.20 -10.84 3.24
C ASN A 199 8.92 -10.04 3.59
N CYS A 200 8.21 -9.56 2.57
CA CYS A 200 6.98 -8.79 2.71
C CYS A 200 5.93 -9.54 3.53
N VAL A 201 5.73 -10.83 3.22
CA VAL A 201 4.74 -11.69 3.88
C VAL A 201 5.04 -11.85 5.38
N SER A 202 6.33 -11.94 5.75
CA SER A 202 6.75 -12.12 7.14
C SER A 202 6.28 -11.00 8.08
N CYS A 203 6.22 -9.76 7.56
CA CYS A 203 5.86 -8.57 8.33
C CYS A 203 4.41 -8.12 8.09
N HIS A 204 3.95 -8.09 6.82
CA HIS A 204 2.64 -7.55 6.48
C HIS A 204 1.49 -8.54 6.58
N MET A 205 1.80 -9.84 6.67
CA MET A 205 0.83 -10.92 6.82
C MET A 205 1.22 -11.82 8.02
N PRO A 206 1.07 -11.34 9.26
CA PRO A 206 1.46 -12.10 10.45
C PRO A 206 0.70 -13.42 10.55
N GLU A 207 1.30 -14.39 11.24
CA GLU A 207 0.73 -15.72 11.43
C GLU A 207 -0.37 -15.74 12.49
N ALA A 208 -1.37 -16.58 12.27
CA ALA A 208 -2.41 -16.92 13.24
C ALA A 208 -2.66 -18.43 13.24
N GLN A 209 -3.01 -18.97 14.40
CA GLN A 209 -3.39 -20.37 14.56
C GLN A 209 -4.91 -20.49 14.52
N ARG A 210 -5.46 -20.85 13.35
CA ARG A 210 -6.90 -20.95 13.14
C ARG A 210 -7.24 -21.79 11.90
N PRO A 211 -8.50 -22.19 11.68
CA PRO A 211 -8.95 -22.68 10.38
C PRO A 211 -8.80 -21.62 9.30
N ALA A 212 -8.40 -22.00 8.09
CA ALA A 212 -8.42 -21.10 6.93
C ALA A 212 -9.83 -20.90 6.38
N ALA A 213 -10.73 -21.87 6.59
CA ALA A 213 -12.12 -21.83 6.17
C ALA A 213 -13.00 -22.55 7.21
N ILE A 214 -14.31 -22.29 7.15
CA ILE A 214 -15.31 -22.94 8.02
C ILE A 214 -15.16 -24.46 7.92
N GLY A 215 -15.08 -25.13 9.09
CA GLY A 215 -14.97 -26.60 9.17
C GLY A 215 -13.58 -27.15 8.81
N GLY A 216 -12.64 -26.31 8.43
CA GLY A 216 -11.26 -26.73 8.17
C GLY A 216 -10.44 -27.00 9.44
N PRO A 217 -9.28 -27.64 9.33
CA PRO A 217 -8.40 -27.88 10.47
C PRO A 217 -7.73 -26.57 10.95
N VAL A 218 -7.46 -26.52 12.26
CA VAL A 218 -6.60 -25.47 12.83
C VAL A 218 -5.18 -25.65 12.30
N ARG A 219 -4.61 -24.59 11.75
CA ARG A 219 -3.24 -24.58 11.20
C ARG A 219 -2.67 -23.15 11.23
N THR A 220 -1.40 -23.00 10.94
CA THR A 220 -0.82 -21.69 10.68
C THR A 220 -1.38 -21.14 9.38
N VAL A 221 -2.03 -19.96 9.47
CA VAL A 221 -2.53 -19.18 8.35
C VAL A 221 -1.99 -17.77 8.43
N ARG A 222 -1.99 -17.05 7.31
CA ARG A 222 -1.61 -15.64 7.26
C ARG A 222 -2.82 -14.74 7.46
N GLN A 223 -2.63 -13.64 8.22
CA GLN A 223 -3.62 -12.58 8.36
C GLN A 223 -3.56 -11.65 7.14
N HIS A 224 -4.73 -11.13 6.71
CA HIS A 224 -4.87 -10.38 5.47
C HIS A 224 -5.17 -8.89 5.71
N TRP A 225 -4.47 -8.28 6.66
CA TRP A 225 -4.64 -6.86 6.98
C TRP A 225 -3.69 -5.93 6.22
N TRP A 226 -2.51 -6.38 5.81
CA TRP A 226 -1.46 -5.61 5.12
C TRP A 226 -1.28 -4.20 5.69
N ARG A 227 -1.25 -4.06 7.00
CA ARG A 227 -1.15 -2.77 7.63
C ARG A 227 0.15 -2.08 7.24
N GLY A 228 0.02 -0.86 6.66
CA GLY A 228 1.13 0.06 6.38
C GLY A 228 1.26 1.13 7.46
N ALA A 229 1.25 2.41 7.06
CA ALA A 229 1.35 3.56 7.97
C ALA A 229 0.18 3.71 8.97
N GLY A 230 -0.88 2.93 8.80
CA GLY A 230 -2.05 2.98 9.68
C GLY A 230 -3.01 4.13 9.42
N ILE A 231 -2.80 4.91 8.35
CA ILE A 231 -3.70 5.99 7.93
C ILE A 231 -4.87 5.35 7.16
N PRO A 232 -6.11 5.45 7.64
CA PRO A 232 -7.26 4.83 6.97
C PRO A 232 -7.57 5.50 5.63
N LYS A 233 -8.09 4.74 4.67
CA LYS A 233 -8.61 5.28 3.41
C LYS A 233 -10.01 5.87 3.60
N VAL A 234 -10.78 5.27 4.48
CA VAL A 234 -12.08 5.76 4.93
C VAL A 234 -12.03 5.93 6.44
N ALA A 235 -12.53 7.05 6.95
CA ALA A 235 -12.51 7.33 8.39
C ALA A 235 -13.18 6.21 9.18
N GLY A 236 -12.47 5.68 10.20
CA GLY A 236 -12.94 4.58 11.03
C GLY A 236 -12.79 3.17 10.43
N VAL A 237 -12.36 3.04 9.16
CA VAL A 237 -12.13 1.74 8.52
C VAL A 237 -10.63 1.47 8.42
N HIS A 238 -10.10 0.65 9.30
CA HIS A 238 -8.68 0.29 9.32
C HIS A 238 -8.44 -1.03 10.06
N PRO A 239 -7.34 -1.75 9.75
CA PRO A 239 -6.91 -2.90 10.55
C PRO A 239 -6.67 -2.51 12.01
N PRO A 240 -6.87 -3.44 12.96
CA PRO A 240 -6.65 -3.15 14.38
C PRO A 240 -5.19 -2.74 14.64
N PRO A 241 -4.93 -1.82 15.58
CA PRO A 241 -3.59 -1.31 15.86
C PRO A 241 -2.55 -2.39 16.18
N GLN A 242 -2.98 -3.50 16.75
CA GLN A 242 -2.12 -4.63 17.13
C GLN A 242 -1.63 -5.47 15.93
N ALA A 243 -2.23 -5.27 14.74
CA ALA A 243 -1.85 -6.03 13.55
C ALA A 243 -0.37 -5.85 13.17
N ASN A 244 0.15 -4.63 13.40
CA ASN A 244 1.55 -4.29 13.16
C ASN A 244 1.99 -3.16 14.09
N PRO A 245 3.18 -3.22 14.71
CA PRO A 245 3.73 -2.08 15.44
C PRO A 245 4.07 -0.94 14.48
N PRO A 246 4.12 0.32 14.95
CA PRO A 246 4.63 1.43 14.15
C PRO A 246 6.02 1.15 13.60
N GLY A 247 6.30 1.60 12.36
CA GLY A 247 7.63 1.48 11.74
C GLY A 247 8.71 2.24 12.52
N LEU A 248 8.36 3.45 12.99
CA LEU A 248 9.23 4.27 13.82
C LEU A 248 9.29 3.70 15.25
N GLY A 249 10.49 3.49 15.77
CA GLY A 249 10.76 3.43 17.20
C GLY A 249 11.17 4.83 17.69
N LEU A 250 10.59 5.29 18.79
CA LEU A 250 10.82 6.63 19.34
C LEU A 250 11.05 6.55 20.83
N THR A 251 12.15 7.13 21.30
CA THR A 251 12.39 7.39 22.72
C THR A 251 12.67 8.86 22.96
N ALA A 252 12.37 9.33 24.15
CA ALA A 252 12.67 10.69 24.57
C ALA A 252 13.06 10.71 26.04
N ALA A 253 14.03 11.55 26.39
CA ALA A 253 14.48 11.74 27.76
C ALA A 253 14.80 13.22 28.01
N TRP A 254 14.36 13.73 29.16
CA TRP A 254 14.74 15.05 29.63
C TRP A 254 16.13 14.99 30.27
N GLN A 255 17.05 15.84 29.83
CA GLN A 255 18.40 15.99 30.38
C GLN A 255 18.72 17.45 30.64
N ALA A 256 19.89 17.73 31.26
CA ALA A 256 20.27 19.08 31.64
C ALA A 256 20.47 20.03 30.44
N ASP A 257 20.87 19.51 29.29
CA ASP A 257 21.15 20.26 28.08
C ASP A 257 19.99 20.25 27.05
N GLY A 258 18.90 19.50 27.32
CA GLY A 258 17.78 19.41 26.38
C GLY A 258 16.92 18.18 26.54
N VAL A 259 15.95 18.07 25.68
CA VAL A 259 15.23 16.81 25.45
C VAL A 259 16.00 16.00 24.41
N HIS A 260 16.53 14.85 24.83
CA HIS A 260 17.20 13.90 23.96
C HIS A 260 16.17 12.99 23.31
N ILE A 261 16.23 12.85 21.99
CA ILE A 261 15.30 12.06 21.19
C ILE A 261 16.09 11.07 20.34
N ASP A 262 15.73 9.80 20.39
CA ASP A 262 16.21 8.80 19.46
C ASP A 262 15.04 8.32 18.59
N ALA A 263 15.20 8.45 17.29
CA ALA A 263 14.27 7.99 16.27
C ALA A 263 14.93 6.90 15.41
N VAL A 264 14.32 5.72 15.35
CA VAL A 264 14.87 4.58 14.63
C VAL A 264 13.82 3.96 13.71
N ASN A 265 14.21 3.56 12.50
CA ASN A 265 13.40 2.64 11.68
C ASN A 265 13.50 1.24 12.31
N ALA A 266 12.61 0.96 13.26
CA ALA A 266 12.65 -0.27 14.05
C ALA A 266 11.93 -1.44 13.38
N ASN A 267 10.82 -1.17 12.69
CA ASN A 267 9.90 -2.22 12.25
C ASN A 267 9.55 -2.16 10.75
N ALA A 268 10.21 -1.31 9.94
CA ALA A 268 10.04 -1.33 8.49
C ALA A 268 11.27 -1.95 7.81
N GLY A 269 11.03 -2.94 6.97
CA GLY A 269 12.08 -3.63 6.20
C GLY A 269 12.56 -2.85 4.98
N HIS A 270 12.03 -1.69 4.74
CA HIS A 270 12.30 -0.73 3.68
C HIS A 270 12.51 0.66 4.29
N TYR A 271 12.73 1.69 3.50
CA TYR A 271 12.78 3.06 4.04
C TYR A 271 11.49 3.44 4.76
N LEU A 272 11.60 4.30 5.75
CA LEU A 272 10.48 4.80 6.55
C LEU A 272 10.34 6.33 6.36
N PRO A 273 9.20 6.77 5.75
CA PRO A 273 8.18 5.98 5.08
C PRO A 273 8.62 5.44 3.71
N SER A 274 7.83 4.53 3.12
CA SER A 274 8.01 4.04 1.75
C SER A 274 6.71 4.17 0.94
N GLY A 275 6.76 3.84 -0.35
CA GLY A 275 5.66 3.98 -1.29
C GLY A 275 5.62 5.38 -1.88
N ASP A 276 4.45 6.00 -1.88
CA ASP A 276 4.21 7.32 -2.44
C ASP A 276 5.21 8.37 -1.92
N PRO A 277 5.91 9.10 -2.81
CA PRO A 277 6.90 10.10 -2.42
C PRO A 277 6.37 11.28 -1.60
N GLU A 278 5.08 11.56 -1.65
CA GLU A 278 4.45 12.60 -0.83
C GLU A 278 4.35 12.26 0.65
N ARG A 279 4.54 11.00 1.03
CA ARG A 279 4.45 10.54 2.41
C ARG A 279 5.63 10.99 3.25
N TRP A 280 5.34 11.32 4.51
CA TRP A 280 6.40 11.57 5.50
C TRP A 280 6.00 11.09 6.90
N VAL A 281 7.02 10.93 7.75
CA VAL A 281 6.88 10.79 9.20
C VAL A 281 7.42 12.06 9.84
N GLN A 282 6.74 12.56 10.85
CA GLN A 282 7.10 13.80 11.55
C GLN A 282 7.20 13.55 13.05
N VAL A 283 8.21 14.14 13.68
CA VAL A 283 8.37 14.20 15.13
C VAL A 283 8.30 15.66 15.55
N VAL A 284 7.42 15.98 16.50
CA VAL A 284 7.24 17.33 17.03
C VAL A 284 7.47 17.32 18.54
N VAL A 285 8.26 18.26 19.04
CA VAL A 285 8.46 18.52 20.48
C VAL A 285 7.84 19.84 20.84
N THR A 286 6.90 19.82 21.79
CA THR A 286 6.28 21.01 22.35
C THR A 286 6.59 21.09 23.84
N PHE A 287 7.15 22.19 24.28
CA PHE A 287 7.45 22.45 25.70
C PHE A 287 6.30 23.16 26.40
N HIS A 288 6.13 22.89 27.68
CA HIS A 288 5.10 23.52 28.51
C HIS A 288 5.70 23.98 29.84
N ASN A 289 5.20 25.12 30.38
CA ASN A 289 5.53 25.60 31.71
C ASN A 289 4.75 24.86 32.81
N GLY A 290 4.98 25.20 34.07
CA GLY A 290 4.30 24.59 35.22
C GLY A 290 2.78 24.78 35.26
N ALA A 291 2.23 25.71 34.47
CA ALA A 291 0.79 25.92 34.29
C ALA A 291 0.21 25.17 33.09
N GLY A 292 1.02 24.38 32.38
CA GLY A 292 0.60 23.63 31.21
C GLY A 292 0.49 24.44 29.91
N GLN A 293 0.94 25.68 29.89
CA GLN A 293 0.94 26.53 28.70
C GLN A 293 2.18 26.28 27.88
N ALA A 294 2.05 26.25 26.52
CA ALA A 294 3.18 26.11 25.63
C ALA A 294 4.19 27.26 25.79
N VAL A 295 5.50 26.91 25.72
CA VAL A 295 6.61 27.86 25.81
C VAL A 295 7.64 27.57 24.72
N GLY A 296 8.13 28.62 24.08
CA GLY A 296 9.02 28.51 22.92
C GLY A 296 8.31 28.01 21.66
N GLU A 297 9.07 27.99 20.57
CA GLU A 297 8.57 27.40 19.30
C GLU A 297 8.69 25.88 19.34
N PRO A 298 7.74 25.13 18.77
CA PRO A 298 7.87 23.68 18.62
C PRO A 298 9.08 23.32 17.75
N TRP A 299 9.87 22.36 18.21
CA TRP A 299 10.88 21.74 17.35
C TRP A 299 10.25 20.65 16.50
N MET A 300 10.71 20.53 15.23
CA MET A 300 10.15 19.59 14.28
C MET A 300 11.25 18.90 13.48
N GLN A 301 11.11 17.59 13.29
CA GLN A 301 11.90 16.79 12.36
C GLN A 301 10.98 16.04 11.41
N ARG A 302 11.21 16.18 10.11
CA ARG A 302 10.52 15.45 9.05
C ARG A 302 11.43 14.39 8.43
N TYR A 303 10.87 13.20 8.20
CA TYR A 303 11.46 12.10 7.43
C TYR A 303 10.59 11.87 6.20
N GLY A 304 11.07 12.20 5.03
CA GLY A 304 10.33 12.14 3.77
C GLY A 304 11.21 12.42 2.58
N GLN A 305 10.63 12.43 1.42
CA GLN A 305 11.26 12.86 0.18
C GLN A 305 10.83 14.30 -0.13
N GLU A 306 11.67 15.00 -0.90
CA GLU A 306 11.40 16.35 -1.43
C GLU A 306 11.44 16.27 -2.96
N TRP A 307 10.32 16.59 -3.58
CA TRP A 307 10.13 16.53 -5.02
C TRP A 307 9.56 17.83 -5.56
N THR A 308 9.98 18.21 -6.78
CA THR A 308 9.23 19.10 -7.66
C THR A 308 8.55 18.23 -8.71
N TRP A 309 7.26 18.45 -8.94
CA TRP A 309 6.46 17.65 -9.88
C TRP A 309 6.28 18.30 -11.25
N TRP A 310 6.51 19.61 -11.33
CA TRP A 310 6.34 20.39 -12.56
C TRP A 310 7.55 21.27 -12.82
N PRO A 311 8.01 21.48 -14.10
CA PRO A 311 7.49 20.88 -15.36
C PRO A 311 7.83 19.40 -15.53
N GLU A 312 8.86 18.90 -14.86
CA GLU A 312 9.27 17.48 -14.84
C GLU A 312 9.52 17.04 -13.40
N PRO A 313 9.16 15.77 -13.07
CA PRO A 313 9.40 15.23 -11.73
C PRO A 313 10.90 15.20 -11.41
N GLU A 314 11.31 15.91 -10.35
CA GLU A 314 12.69 15.95 -9.88
C GLU A 314 12.76 15.75 -8.36
N LYS A 315 13.61 14.84 -7.92
CA LYS A 315 13.89 14.60 -6.51
C LYS A 315 15.04 15.47 -6.02
N HIS A 316 14.81 16.31 -5.01
CA HIS A 316 15.80 17.23 -4.43
C HIS A 316 16.41 16.71 -3.14
N GLY A 317 15.68 15.90 -2.36
CA GLY A 317 16.14 15.42 -1.08
C GLY A 317 15.47 14.12 -0.64
N ASP A 318 16.12 13.42 0.30
CA ASP A 318 15.59 12.23 0.96
C ASP A 318 16.12 12.15 2.39
N THR A 319 15.25 12.41 3.34
CA THR A 319 15.54 12.36 4.78
C THR A 319 14.94 11.13 5.46
N ARG A 320 14.38 10.20 4.71
CA ARG A 320 13.80 8.96 5.22
C ARG A 320 14.83 8.13 5.98
N LEU A 321 14.36 7.32 6.91
CA LEU A 321 15.23 6.40 7.65
C LEU A 321 15.36 5.07 6.90
N ALA A 322 16.60 4.66 6.59
CA ALA A 322 16.86 3.32 6.07
C ALA A 322 16.51 2.25 7.14
N PRO A 323 16.32 0.98 6.75
CA PRO A 323 16.08 -0.10 7.71
C PRO A 323 17.13 -0.11 8.83
N ARG A 324 16.68 -0.06 10.09
CA ARG A 324 17.52 0.00 11.32
C ARG A 324 18.35 1.27 11.49
N GLU A 325 18.23 2.24 10.59
CA GLU A 325 18.88 3.54 10.80
C GLU A 325 18.28 4.24 12.01
N SER A 326 19.18 4.81 12.84
CA SER A 326 18.83 5.61 14.01
C SER A 326 19.42 7.01 13.86
N ARG A 327 18.65 8.02 14.28
CA ARG A 327 19.09 9.42 14.38
C ARG A 327 18.74 9.97 15.73
N SER A 328 19.72 10.64 16.36
CA SER A 328 19.57 11.26 17.68
C SER A 328 19.58 12.77 17.56
N TYR A 329 18.77 13.42 18.40
CA TYR A 329 18.63 14.87 18.44
C TYR A 329 18.64 15.35 19.88
N VAL A 330 19.19 16.55 20.11
CA VAL A 330 19.09 17.27 21.37
C VAL A 330 18.31 18.54 21.10
N VAL A 331 17.12 18.65 21.71
CA VAL A 331 16.25 19.82 21.56
C VAL A 331 16.45 20.72 22.78
N PRO A 332 17.02 21.92 22.62
CA PRO A 332 17.32 22.81 23.74
C PRO A 332 16.08 23.21 24.54
N LEU A 333 16.21 23.32 25.83
CA LEU A 333 15.13 23.72 26.75
C LEU A 333 14.84 25.22 26.62
N PRO A 334 13.63 25.65 26.24
CA PRO A 334 13.25 27.05 26.33
C PRO A 334 13.09 27.48 27.78
N SER A 335 13.27 28.77 28.06
CA SER A 335 13.12 29.33 29.39
C SER A 335 11.70 29.07 29.96
N GLY A 336 11.63 28.58 31.19
CA GLY A 336 10.37 28.27 31.85
C GLY A 336 9.75 26.91 31.50
N ALA A 337 10.41 26.11 30.67
CA ALA A 337 9.96 24.76 30.39
C ALA A 337 10.04 23.87 31.63
N SER A 338 9.00 23.08 31.88
CA SER A 338 8.90 22.11 32.97
C SER A 338 8.48 20.71 32.49
N THR A 339 7.91 20.64 31.31
CA THR A 339 7.56 19.37 30.64
C THR A 339 7.72 19.52 29.14
N ALA A 340 7.92 18.41 28.42
CA ALA A 340 7.83 18.37 26.96
C ALA A 340 6.93 17.21 26.52
N THR A 341 6.11 17.47 25.50
CA THR A 341 5.35 16.46 24.78
C THR A 341 6.05 16.19 23.46
N VAL A 342 6.38 14.93 23.20
CA VAL A 342 6.98 14.47 21.95
C VAL A 342 5.94 13.62 21.22
N VAL A 343 5.54 14.07 20.04
CA VAL A 343 4.52 13.42 19.21
C VAL A 343 5.14 12.99 17.88
N ALA A 344 4.98 11.73 17.52
CA ALA A 344 5.27 11.29 16.16
C ALA A 344 3.98 10.96 15.41
N SER A 345 3.93 11.33 14.12
CA SER A 345 2.81 11.08 13.23
C SER A 345 3.27 10.65 11.84
N SER A 346 2.51 9.77 11.23
CA SER A 346 2.64 9.43 9.82
C SER A 346 1.67 10.26 9.00
N HIS A 347 2.12 10.77 7.88
CA HIS A 347 1.34 11.63 6.98
C HIS A 347 1.30 11.03 5.58
N ARG A 348 0.18 11.20 4.90
CA ARG A 348 -0.05 10.76 3.52
C ARG A 348 0.29 11.85 2.53
N MET A 349 -0.22 13.05 2.76
CA MET A 349 -0.01 14.27 1.99
C MET A 349 -0.22 15.50 2.88
N SER A 350 0.11 16.68 2.38
CA SER A 350 -0.12 17.95 3.05
C SER A 350 -1.59 18.37 3.01
N GLU A 351 -2.00 19.26 3.92
CA GLU A 351 -3.32 19.90 3.88
C GLU A 351 -3.48 20.75 2.60
N GLU A 352 -2.41 21.38 2.12
CA GLU A 352 -2.37 22.13 0.88
C GLU A 352 -2.68 21.24 -0.32
N THR A 353 -2.01 20.08 -0.43
CA THR A 353 -2.25 19.08 -1.47
C THR A 353 -3.68 18.54 -1.38
N ALA A 354 -4.16 18.22 -0.18
CA ALA A 354 -5.53 17.75 0.03
C ALA A 354 -6.57 18.81 -0.36
N GLY A 355 -6.31 20.09 -0.05
CA GLY A 355 -7.16 21.21 -0.46
C GLY A 355 -7.20 21.41 -1.97
N TYR A 356 -6.03 21.31 -2.64
CA TYR A 356 -5.96 21.37 -4.10
C TYR A 356 -6.79 20.25 -4.77
N HIS A 357 -6.89 19.09 -4.15
CA HIS A 357 -7.64 17.94 -4.63
C HIS A 357 -9.08 17.84 -4.11
N GLU A 358 -9.57 18.85 -3.39
CA GLU A 358 -10.91 18.86 -2.80
C GLU A 358 -11.20 17.62 -1.92
N LEU A 359 -10.21 17.17 -1.16
CA LEU A 359 -10.26 15.98 -0.31
C LEU A 359 -10.72 16.32 1.12
N GLU A 360 -11.74 17.12 1.29
CA GLU A 360 -12.28 17.47 2.61
C GLU A 360 -12.68 16.22 3.41
N GLY A 361 -12.23 16.19 4.69
CA GLY A 361 -12.51 15.06 5.60
C GLY A 361 -11.79 13.76 5.26
N TYR A 362 -10.88 13.77 4.29
CA TYR A 362 -10.04 12.61 3.99
C TYR A 362 -8.94 12.46 5.04
N PRO A 363 -8.69 11.25 5.60
CA PRO A 363 -7.69 11.07 6.61
C PRO A 363 -6.27 11.31 6.08
N LEU A 364 -5.61 12.38 6.52
CA LEU A 364 -4.28 12.78 6.04
C LEU A 364 -3.15 12.23 6.89
N SER A 365 -3.39 11.99 8.17
CA SER A 365 -2.34 11.57 9.11
C SER A 365 -2.88 10.70 10.23
N VAL A 366 -1.96 10.05 10.93
CA VAL A 366 -2.24 9.31 12.17
C VAL A 366 -1.10 9.53 13.16
N GLU A 367 -1.45 9.80 14.42
CA GLU A 367 -0.48 9.81 15.51
C GLU A 367 -0.02 8.37 15.80
N THR A 368 1.29 8.16 15.86
CA THR A 368 1.90 6.86 16.13
C THR A 368 2.51 6.76 17.51
N HIS A 369 3.00 7.88 18.05
CA HIS A 369 3.62 7.95 19.38
C HIS A 369 3.25 9.26 20.07
N ARG A 370 3.04 9.17 21.39
CA ARG A 370 2.94 10.32 22.28
C ARG A 370 3.69 10.02 23.57
N LEU A 371 4.74 10.80 23.82
CA LEU A 371 5.57 10.70 25.01
C LEU A 371 5.50 12.02 25.78
N THR A 372 5.53 11.94 27.11
CA THR A 372 5.67 13.12 27.98
C THR A 372 6.91 12.94 28.82
N VAL A 373 7.84 13.88 28.75
CA VAL A 373 9.09 13.86 29.49
C VAL A 373 9.17 15.06 30.46
N ARG A 374 9.84 14.83 31.56
CA ARG A 374 10.02 15.80 32.67
C ARG A 374 11.44 15.72 33.21
N PRO A 375 11.93 16.77 33.92
CA PRO A 375 13.21 16.75 34.65
C PRO A 375 13.39 15.54 35.53
#